data_6dbe938b9a08c4404717167177659e76
#
_entry.id   6dbe938b9a08c4404717167177659e76
#
_cell.length_a   1.000
_cell.length_b   1.000
_cell.length_c   1.000
_cell.angle_alpha   90.00
_cell.angle_beta   90.00
_cell.angle_gamma   90.00
#
_symmetry.space_group_name_H-M   'P 1'
#
loop_
_entity.id
_entity.type
_entity.pdbx_description
1 polymer ?
#
loop_
_entity_poly.entity_id
_entity_poly.type
_entity_poly.pdbx_seq_one_letter_code
_entity_poly.pdbx_strand_id
1 'polypeptide(L)'
;TTKLTLTQSRFETDARAAERVAWRIPIHARSIDGRAGASLIMEKDAPASLSIPGCGPVVVNAGQSGYFRTLYPPAQVARLRAAFSKVQEIDQLGLLNDASALGSAGRVPATSYLDFARYVPAESDPLIWSLVARKLAAIDRVFDGSPEQADWRKLARERIEPQFKRVGWTARPGQKDATAILRESLITSLGVLDDARVIEEATERFERDASDPTALPAAIRGPALDVTARHASVTTWEQMLARARKETNPVEKQRTYVRLGGALDPSLAQRALDLALGA
;
A
#
# COMPACT_ATOMS: atom_id res chain seq x y z
N THR A 1 -27.50 -20.62 10.42
CA THR A 1 -27.59 -19.78 9.21
C THR A 1 -27.31 -18.34 9.58
N THR A 2 -26.39 -17.71 8.86
CA THR A 2 -26.14 -16.25 8.94
C THR A 2 -27.04 -15.57 7.91
N LYS A 3 -27.91 -14.66 8.38
CA LYS A 3 -28.74 -13.83 7.51
C LYS A 3 -28.11 -12.44 7.37
N LEU A 4 -27.90 -12.01 6.13
CA LEU A 4 -27.39 -10.68 5.78
C LEU A 4 -28.57 -9.83 5.27
N THR A 5 -28.63 -8.58 5.71
CA THR A 5 -29.46 -7.55 5.10
C THR A 5 -28.52 -6.53 4.49
N LEU A 6 -28.65 -6.28 3.19
CA LEU A 6 -27.76 -5.47 2.38
C LEU A 6 -28.51 -4.23 1.90
N THR A 7 -27.88 -3.10 2.01
CA THR A 7 -28.32 -1.82 1.43
C THR A 7 -27.19 -1.25 0.59
N GLN A 8 -27.48 -0.41 -0.39
CA GLN A 8 -26.47 0.29 -1.16
C GLN A 8 -26.54 1.80 -0.97
N SER A 9 -25.41 2.43 -1.10
CA SER A 9 -25.27 3.88 -1.20
C SER A 9 -24.06 4.21 -2.05
N ARG A 10 -24.06 5.41 -2.65
CA ARG A 10 -22.90 5.87 -3.39
C ARG A 10 -21.69 6.04 -2.45
N PHE A 11 -20.55 5.51 -2.85
CA PHE A 11 -19.28 5.75 -2.17
C PHE A 11 -18.68 7.07 -2.66
N GLU A 12 -18.44 7.99 -1.75
CA GLU A 12 -17.84 9.29 -2.01
C GLU A 12 -16.86 9.65 -0.91
N THR A 13 -15.80 10.35 -1.29
CA THR A 13 -14.81 10.92 -0.37
C THR A 13 -15.11 12.38 -0.03
N ASP A 14 -16.04 13.02 -0.75
CA ASP A 14 -16.49 14.39 -0.51
C ASP A 14 -18.01 14.39 -0.22
N ALA A 15 -18.40 15.10 0.84
CA ALA A 15 -19.79 15.16 1.30
C ALA A 15 -20.71 16.10 0.47
N ARG A 16 -20.24 16.57 -0.68
CA ARG A 16 -21.09 17.38 -1.57
C ARG A 16 -22.24 16.56 -2.09
N ALA A 17 -23.44 17.17 -2.07
CA ALA A 17 -24.71 16.53 -2.35
C ALA A 17 -24.66 15.58 -3.55
N ALA A 18 -24.59 14.29 -3.27
CA ALA A 18 -24.59 13.27 -4.28
C ALA A 18 -25.99 13.07 -4.84
N GLU A 19 -26.12 13.02 -6.15
CA GLU A 19 -27.29 12.45 -6.79
C GLU A 19 -27.51 11.03 -6.26
N ARG A 20 -28.75 10.68 -5.93
CA ARG A 20 -29.11 9.31 -5.58
C ARG A 20 -29.01 8.45 -6.83
N VAL A 21 -27.86 7.78 -6.97
CA VAL A 21 -27.63 6.79 -8.01
C VAL A 21 -27.71 5.40 -7.37
N ALA A 22 -28.48 4.52 -7.97
CA ALA A 22 -28.61 3.14 -7.55
C ALA A 22 -28.24 2.21 -8.71
N TRP A 23 -27.58 1.12 -8.38
CA TRP A 23 -27.04 0.16 -9.35
C TRP A 23 -27.65 -1.21 -9.18
N ARG A 24 -27.59 -2.01 -10.24
CA ARG A 24 -27.72 -3.45 -10.13
C ARG A 24 -26.35 -4.03 -9.79
N ILE A 25 -26.22 -4.60 -8.60
CA ILE A 25 -24.93 -5.06 -8.09
C ILE A 25 -24.95 -6.57 -7.90
N PRO A 26 -24.11 -7.34 -8.62
CA PRO A 26 -23.93 -8.74 -8.31
C PRO A 26 -23.18 -8.85 -6.97
N ILE A 27 -23.80 -9.51 -6.03
CA ILE A 27 -23.24 -9.77 -4.70
C ILE A 27 -22.88 -11.26 -4.61
N HIS A 28 -21.65 -11.53 -4.24
CA HIS A 28 -21.20 -12.84 -3.82
C HIS A 28 -20.70 -12.77 -2.39
N ALA A 29 -21.29 -13.54 -1.49
CA ALA A 29 -20.88 -13.60 -0.09
C ALA A 29 -20.55 -15.03 0.30
N ARG A 30 -19.55 -15.21 1.17
CA ARG A 30 -19.03 -16.52 1.56
C ARG A 30 -18.61 -16.52 3.03
N SER A 31 -18.84 -17.66 3.71
CA SER A 31 -18.25 -17.91 5.02
C SER A 31 -16.71 -17.92 4.92
N ILE A 32 -16.02 -17.47 5.96
CA ILE A 32 -14.55 -17.39 5.95
C ILE A 32 -13.85 -18.73 5.78
N ASP A 33 -14.51 -19.83 6.19
CA ASP A 33 -13.99 -21.19 5.99
C ASP A 33 -14.18 -21.70 4.55
N GLY A 34 -14.83 -20.90 3.70
CA GLY A 34 -15.07 -21.21 2.29
C GLY A 34 -16.10 -22.30 2.01
N ARG A 35 -16.71 -22.89 3.06
CA ARG A 35 -17.61 -24.04 2.93
C ARG A 35 -18.99 -23.69 2.45
N ALA A 36 -19.45 -22.47 2.70
CA ALA A 36 -20.76 -22.01 2.32
C ALA A 36 -20.68 -20.62 1.71
N GLY A 37 -21.46 -20.42 0.64
CA GLY A 37 -21.59 -19.14 -0.02
C GLY A 37 -22.98 -18.99 -0.64
N ALA A 38 -23.34 -17.78 -1.00
CA ALA A 38 -24.55 -17.45 -1.71
C ALA A 38 -24.36 -16.20 -2.55
N SER A 39 -25.14 -16.09 -3.61
CA SER A 39 -25.07 -14.95 -4.53
C SER A 39 -26.47 -14.42 -4.80
N LEU A 40 -26.57 -13.14 -5.06
CA LEU A 40 -27.77 -12.48 -5.57
C LEU A 40 -27.39 -11.29 -6.46
N ILE A 41 -28.34 -10.79 -7.20
CA ILE A 41 -28.26 -9.47 -7.82
C ILE A 41 -29.08 -8.52 -6.92
N MET A 42 -28.39 -7.55 -6.34
CA MET A 42 -29.04 -6.49 -5.59
C MET A 42 -29.65 -5.51 -6.59
N GLU A 43 -30.96 -5.43 -6.57
CA GLU A 43 -31.69 -4.48 -7.42
C GLU A 43 -31.63 -3.09 -6.79
N LYS A 44 -31.61 -2.05 -7.61
CA LYS A 44 -31.56 -0.63 -7.26
C LYS A 44 -31.97 -0.34 -5.79
N ASP A 45 -32.71 0.62 -5.44
CA ASP A 45 -32.96 1.12 -4.08
C ASP A 45 -33.60 0.14 -3.06
N ALA A 46 -33.83 -1.13 -3.42
CA ALA A 46 -34.44 -2.09 -2.51
C ALA A 46 -33.38 -2.80 -1.65
N PRO A 47 -33.61 -2.94 -0.32
CA PRO A 47 -32.80 -3.81 0.51
C PRO A 47 -32.86 -5.26 0.03
N ALA A 48 -31.72 -5.94 0.02
CA ALA A 48 -31.63 -7.34 -0.34
C ALA A 48 -31.31 -8.21 0.89
N SER A 49 -31.81 -9.45 0.88
CA SER A 49 -31.52 -10.42 1.94
C SER A 49 -30.80 -11.63 1.37
N LEU A 50 -29.75 -12.08 2.04
CA LEU A 50 -28.96 -13.24 1.67
C LEU A 50 -28.78 -14.14 2.90
N SER A 51 -28.97 -15.43 2.75
CA SER A 51 -28.81 -16.43 3.80
C SER A 51 -27.65 -17.35 3.48
N ILE A 52 -26.71 -17.51 4.42
CA ILE A 52 -25.53 -18.37 4.25
C ILE A 52 -25.57 -19.42 5.37
N PRO A 53 -25.43 -20.72 5.07
CA PRO A 53 -25.31 -21.75 6.07
C PRO A 53 -24.18 -21.49 7.06
N GLY A 54 -24.41 -21.79 8.35
CA GLY A 54 -23.43 -21.54 9.42
C GLY A 54 -23.66 -20.24 10.18
N CYS A 55 -22.88 -20.04 11.26
CA CYS A 55 -22.98 -18.87 12.15
C CYS A 55 -21.65 -18.10 12.24
N GLY A 56 -20.70 -18.38 11.35
CA GLY A 56 -19.39 -17.74 11.29
C GLY A 56 -19.40 -16.35 10.66
N PRO A 57 -18.28 -15.66 10.70
CA PRO A 57 -18.09 -14.44 9.94
C PRO A 57 -18.21 -14.69 8.43
N VAL A 58 -18.73 -13.69 7.72
CA VAL A 58 -18.98 -13.76 6.28
C VAL A 58 -18.26 -12.60 5.60
N VAL A 59 -17.61 -12.90 4.47
CA VAL A 59 -17.06 -11.88 3.56
C VAL A 59 -18.10 -11.63 2.49
N VAL A 60 -18.51 -10.38 2.36
CA VAL A 60 -19.28 -9.86 1.22
C VAL A 60 -18.28 -9.40 0.16
N ASN A 61 -18.60 -9.51 -1.12
CA ASN A 61 -17.67 -9.38 -2.24
C ASN A 61 -16.57 -10.47 -2.23
N ALA A 62 -16.93 -11.68 -1.85
CA ALA A 62 -15.98 -12.79 -1.80
C ALA A 62 -15.33 -13.04 -3.16
N GLY A 63 -14.00 -13.18 -3.17
CA GLY A 63 -13.19 -13.24 -4.39
C GLY A 63 -12.98 -11.90 -5.07
N GLN A 64 -13.43 -10.78 -4.49
CA GLN A 64 -13.29 -9.41 -5.00
C GLN A 64 -13.79 -9.23 -6.45
N SER A 65 -14.85 -9.94 -6.80
CA SER A 65 -15.41 -9.95 -8.16
C SER A 65 -16.29 -8.74 -8.48
N GLY A 66 -16.81 -8.05 -7.45
CA GLY A 66 -17.64 -6.85 -7.59
C GLY A 66 -16.85 -5.56 -7.38
N TYR A 67 -17.21 -4.51 -8.11
CA TYR A 67 -16.60 -3.19 -7.97
C TYR A 67 -17.40 -2.32 -6.99
N PHE A 68 -17.30 -2.64 -5.71
CA PHE A 68 -17.94 -1.90 -4.61
C PHE A 68 -17.14 -2.04 -3.30
N ARG A 69 -17.44 -1.18 -2.32
CA ARG A 69 -16.89 -1.24 -0.97
C ARG A 69 -17.93 -1.83 -0.03
N THR A 70 -17.47 -2.62 0.94
CA THR A 70 -18.35 -3.22 1.94
C THR A 70 -18.15 -2.56 3.29
N LEU A 71 -19.23 -1.90 3.76
CA LEU A 71 -19.28 -1.35 5.12
C LEU A 71 -19.94 -2.37 6.04
N TYR A 72 -19.16 -2.98 6.91
CA TYR A 72 -19.65 -3.96 7.88
C TYR A 72 -20.08 -3.29 9.20
N PRO A 73 -21.09 -3.82 9.90
CA PRO A 73 -21.37 -3.45 11.27
C PRO A 73 -20.16 -3.73 12.20
N PRO A 74 -19.94 -2.93 13.26
CA PRO A 74 -18.78 -3.07 14.16
C PRO A 74 -18.57 -4.48 14.72
N ALA A 75 -19.66 -5.17 15.09
CA ALA A 75 -19.60 -6.55 15.59
C ALA A 75 -19.07 -7.52 14.54
N GLN A 76 -19.43 -7.33 13.26
CA GLN A 76 -18.92 -8.16 12.17
C GLN A 76 -17.46 -7.83 11.85
N VAL A 77 -17.07 -6.56 11.90
CA VAL A 77 -15.66 -6.14 11.78
C VAL A 77 -14.80 -6.83 12.83
N ALA A 78 -15.24 -6.84 14.10
CA ALA A 78 -14.51 -7.50 15.18
C ALA A 78 -14.33 -9.00 14.93
N ARG A 79 -15.36 -9.69 14.45
CA ARG A 79 -15.30 -11.13 14.09
C ARG A 79 -14.36 -11.39 12.91
N LEU A 80 -14.41 -10.55 11.86
CA LEU A 80 -13.53 -10.67 10.69
C LEU A 80 -12.07 -10.44 11.07
N ARG A 81 -11.80 -9.46 11.94
CA ARG A 81 -10.44 -9.21 12.46
C ARG A 81 -9.91 -10.41 13.26
N ALA A 82 -10.69 -10.92 14.19
CA ALA A 82 -10.30 -12.07 15.00
C ALA A 82 -10.04 -13.35 14.18
N ALA A 83 -10.69 -13.47 13.03
CA ALA A 83 -10.54 -14.61 12.13
C ALA A 83 -9.73 -14.29 10.86
N PHE A 84 -9.00 -13.16 10.82
CA PHE A 84 -8.39 -12.63 9.61
C PHE A 84 -7.42 -13.63 8.94
N SER A 85 -6.65 -14.37 9.71
CA SER A 85 -5.74 -15.40 9.20
C SER A 85 -6.44 -16.57 8.47
N LYS A 86 -7.76 -16.74 8.68
CA LYS A 86 -8.59 -17.77 8.04
C LYS A 86 -9.29 -17.25 6.79
N VAL A 87 -9.28 -15.94 6.57
CA VAL A 87 -9.86 -15.31 5.38
C VAL A 87 -8.96 -15.62 4.18
N GLN A 88 -9.54 -15.89 3.02
CA GLN A 88 -8.76 -16.10 1.80
C GLN A 88 -7.96 -14.84 1.45
N GLU A 89 -6.77 -15.01 0.88
CA GLU A 89 -5.79 -13.92 0.63
C GLU A 89 -6.39 -12.78 -0.19
N ILE A 90 -7.15 -13.09 -1.23
CA ILE A 90 -7.81 -12.05 -2.05
C ILE A 90 -8.85 -11.27 -1.25
N ASP A 91 -9.53 -11.93 -0.32
CA ASP A 91 -10.53 -11.29 0.54
C ASP A 91 -9.86 -10.50 1.69
N GLN A 92 -8.68 -10.93 2.15
CA GLN A 92 -7.84 -10.13 3.06
C GLN A 92 -7.46 -8.78 2.42
N LEU A 93 -7.04 -8.80 1.14
CA LEU A 93 -6.75 -7.58 0.38
C LEU A 93 -8.00 -6.69 0.28
N GLY A 94 -9.16 -7.28 0.01
CA GLY A 94 -10.42 -6.56 -0.04
C GLY A 94 -10.78 -5.87 1.27
N LEU A 95 -10.69 -6.59 2.40
CA LEU A 95 -10.97 -6.04 3.73
C LEU A 95 -10.02 -4.89 4.10
N LEU A 96 -8.74 -5.02 3.81
CA LEU A 96 -7.73 -3.96 4.02
C LEU A 96 -8.04 -2.73 3.16
N ASN A 97 -8.34 -2.93 1.88
CA ASN A 97 -8.67 -1.83 0.97
C ASN A 97 -9.96 -1.12 1.36
N ASP A 98 -11.00 -1.89 1.76
CA ASP A 98 -12.27 -1.32 2.21
C ASP A 98 -12.09 -0.51 3.49
N ALA A 99 -11.38 -1.05 4.49
CA ALA A 99 -11.08 -0.33 5.72
C ALA A 99 -10.32 0.98 5.46
N SER A 100 -9.33 0.95 4.55
CA SER A 100 -8.58 2.15 4.15
C SER A 100 -9.48 3.19 3.46
N ALA A 101 -10.25 2.77 2.45
CA ALA A 101 -11.08 3.67 1.66
C ALA A 101 -12.22 4.27 2.49
N LEU A 102 -12.90 3.45 3.30
CA LEU A 102 -13.99 3.89 4.17
C LEU A 102 -13.47 4.82 5.30
N GLY A 103 -12.26 4.55 5.82
CA GLY A 103 -11.60 5.44 6.78
C GLY A 103 -11.28 6.80 6.17
N SER A 104 -10.70 6.83 4.97
CA SER A 104 -10.41 8.07 4.24
C SER A 104 -11.68 8.87 3.89
N ALA A 105 -12.80 8.19 3.69
CA ALA A 105 -14.09 8.81 3.43
C ALA A 105 -14.87 9.17 4.72
N GLY A 106 -14.28 9.00 5.91
CA GLY A 106 -14.93 9.29 7.19
C GLY A 106 -16.13 8.39 7.54
N ARG A 107 -16.30 7.25 6.84
CA ARG A 107 -17.39 6.31 7.07
C ARG A 107 -17.13 5.36 8.25
N VAL A 108 -15.86 5.16 8.58
CA VAL A 108 -15.38 4.42 9.75
C VAL A 108 -14.20 5.19 10.36
N PRO A 109 -13.77 4.90 11.60
CA PRO A 109 -12.57 5.51 12.16
C PRO A 109 -11.36 5.34 11.23
N ALA A 110 -10.55 6.38 11.06
CA ALA A 110 -9.33 6.36 10.23
C ALA A 110 -8.37 5.22 10.65
N THR A 111 -8.39 4.84 11.93
CA THR A 111 -7.60 3.72 12.48
C THR A 111 -8.07 2.34 12.04
N SER A 112 -9.26 2.23 11.41
CA SER A 112 -9.83 0.92 11.02
C SER A 112 -8.91 0.10 10.13
N TYR A 113 -8.12 0.77 9.27
CA TYR A 113 -7.10 0.10 8.47
C TYR A 113 -6.02 -0.54 9.36
N LEU A 114 -5.49 0.21 10.33
CA LEU A 114 -4.44 -0.27 11.25
C LEU A 114 -4.94 -1.44 12.09
N ASP A 115 -6.21 -1.39 12.45
CA ASP A 115 -6.88 -2.46 13.18
C ASP A 115 -6.91 -3.79 12.42
N PHE A 116 -7.05 -3.77 11.08
CA PHE A 116 -6.91 -4.97 10.26
C PHE A 116 -5.44 -5.31 10.01
N ALA A 117 -4.61 -4.32 9.68
CA ALA A 117 -3.21 -4.53 9.33
C ALA A 117 -2.40 -5.25 10.42
N ARG A 118 -2.74 -5.02 11.71
CA ARG A 118 -2.09 -5.73 12.83
C ARG A 118 -2.36 -7.23 12.89
N TYR A 119 -3.47 -7.70 12.28
CA TYR A 119 -3.84 -9.12 12.23
C TYR A 119 -3.29 -9.84 10.98
N VAL A 120 -2.59 -9.16 10.09
CA VAL A 120 -1.95 -9.78 8.93
C VAL A 120 -0.86 -10.72 9.42
N PRO A 121 -0.96 -12.05 9.17
CA PRO A 121 0.05 -13.02 9.57
C PRO A 121 1.38 -12.76 8.87
N ALA A 122 2.49 -13.12 9.52
CA ALA A 122 3.83 -12.94 8.96
C ALA A 122 4.02 -13.70 7.63
N GLU A 123 3.36 -14.84 7.49
CA GLU A 123 3.41 -15.73 6.33
C GLU A 123 2.40 -15.40 5.23
N SER A 124 1.60 -14.33 5.40
CA SER A 124 0.65 -13.90 4.37
C SER A 124 1.34 -13.64 3.03
N ASP A 125 0.55 -13.73 1.96
CA ASP A 125 1.02 -13.47 0.61
C ASP A 125 1.82 -12.16 0.51
N PRO A 126 2.94 -12.15 -0.24
CA PRO A 126 3.78 -10.96 -0.40
C PRO A 126 3.02 -9.72 -0.87
N LEU A 127 1.94 -9.86 -1.66
CA LEU A 127 1.14 -8.72 -2.12
C LEU A 127 0.35 -8.07 -0.98
N ILE A 128 -0.08 -8.85 0.02
CA ILE A 128 -0.74 -8.31 1.22
C ILE A 128 0.26 -7.45 2.00
N TRP A 129 1.47 -7.96 2.21
CA TRP A 129 2.53 -7.20 2.89
C TRP A 129 2.99 -5.98 2.10
N SER A 130 3.00 -6.07 0.75
CA SER A 130 3.27 -4.91 -0.11
C SER A 130 2.21 -3.82 0.09
N LEU A 131 0.93 -4.21 0.19
CA LEU A 131 -0.15 -3.26 0.48
C LEU A 131 0.05 -2.63 1.86
N VAL A 132 0.34 -3.43 2.89
CA VAL A 132 0.57 -2.94 4.25
C VAL A 132 1.72 -1.94 4.28
N ALA A 133 2.87 -2.28 3.70
CA ALA A 133 4.05 -1.41 3.68
C ALA A 133 3.75 -0.06 3.02
N ARG A 134 3.18 -0.07 1.82
CA ARG A 134 2.83 1.16 1.09
C ARG A 134 1.80 2.03 1.84
N LYS A 135 0.82 1.41 2.49
CA LYS A 135 -0.19 2.17 3.24
C LYS A 135 0.38 2.79 4.51
N LEU A 136 1.24 2.09 5.23
CA LEU A 136 1.92 2.66 6.40
C LEU A 136 2.81 3.84 6.00
N ALA A 137 3.56 3.72 4.91
CA ALA A 137 4.34 4.83 4.37
C ALA A 137 3.47 6.01 3.88
N ALA A 138 2.30 5.73 3.28
CA ALA A 138 1.39 6.79 2.84
C ALA A 138 0.76 7.56 4.01
N ILE A 139 0.53 6.91 5.16
CA ILE A 139 0.01 7.54 6.36
C ILE A 139 1.04 8.52 6.97
N ASP A 140 2.35 8.35 6.73
CA ASP A 140 3.39 9.26 7.22
C ASP A 140 3.11 10.73 6.87
N ARG A 141 2.52 10.97 5.69
CA ARG A 141 2.14 12.32 5.25
C ARG A 141 1.06 13.00 6.11
N VAL A 142 0.25 12.20 6.80
CA VAL A 142 -0.79 12.76 7.71
C VAL A 142 -0.14 13.41 8.93
N PHE A 143 1.06 12.95 9.28
CA PHE A 143 1.85 13.45 10.39
C PHE A 143 2.92 14.47 9.98
N ASP A 144 2.88 14.93 8.71
CA ASP A 144 3.94 15.78 8.18
C ASP A 144 4.06 17.08 8.98
N GLY A 145 5.25 17.33 9.52
CA GLY A 145 5.53 18.48 10.40
C GLY A 145 4.94 18.39 11.82
N SER A 146 4.32 17.26 12.20
CA SER A 146 3.82 17.06 13.58
C SER A 146 4.87 16.37 14.47
N PRO A 147 4.85 16.63 15.79
CA PRO A 147 5.77 15.97 16.72
C PRO A 147 5.57 14.44 16.79
N GLU A 148 4.38 13.94 16.44
CA GLU A 148 4.04 12.52 16.47
C GLU A 148 4.60 11.74 15.27
N GLN A 149 5.13 12.41 14.25
CA GLN A 149 5.66 11.76 13.05
C GLN A 149 6.78 10.76 13.37
N ALA A 150 7.66 11.09 14.31
CA ALA A 150 8.74 10.19 14.71
C ALA A 150 8.23 8.89 15.34
N ASP A 151 7.21 8.98 16.19
CA ASP A 151 6.56 7.83 16.82
C ASP A 151 5.80 6.99 15.79
N TRP A 152 5.11 7.64 14.86
CA TRP A 152 4.47 6.96 13.76
C TRP A 152 5.48 6.16 12.92
N ARG A 153 6.58 6.79 12.49
CA ARG A 153 7.64 6.16 11.72
C ARG A 153 8.23 4.95 12.43
N LYS A 154 8.48 5.07 13.74
CA LYS A 154 8.96 3.97 14.57
C LYS A 154 7.98 2.78 14.54
N LEU A 155 6.70 3.02 14.83
CA LEU A 155 5.65 1.99 14.83
C LEU A 155 5.52 1.32 13.45
N ALA A 156 5.52 2.11 12.38
CA ALA A 156 5.40 1.61 11.02
C ALA A 156 6.61 0.75 10.62
N ARG A 157 7.83 1.17 10.95
CA ARG A 157 9.06 0.39 10.72
C ARG A 157 9.03 -0.93 11.48
N GLU A 158 8.71 -0.90 12.78
CA GLU A 158 8.61 -2.12 13.62
C GLU A 158 7.65 -3.15 12.99
N ARG A 159 6.61 -2.68 12.31
CA ARG A 159 5.63 -3.57 11.68
C ARG A 159 6.15 -4.24 10.40
N ILE A 160 6.95 -3.56 9.57
CA ILE A 160 7.36 -4.06 8.25
C ILE A 160 8.82 -4.55 8.19
N GLU A 161 9.67 -4.15 9.14
CA GLU A 161 11.07 -4.56 9.21
C GLU A 161 11.27 -6.10 9.24
N PRO A 162 10.46 -6.90 9.98
CA PRO A 162 10.59 -8.35 9.94
C PRO A 162 10.42 -8.94 8.54
N GLN A 163 9.53 -8.35 7.73
CA GLN A 163 9.34 -8.76 6.34
C GLN A 163 10.55 -8.39 5.49
N PHE A 164 11.14 -7.22 5.71
CA PHE A 164 12.33 -6.81 5.00
C PHE A 164 13.55 -7.68 5.36
N LYS A 165 13.72 -8.04 6.64
CA LYS A 165 14.76 -9.00 7.07
C LYS A 165 14.62 -10.35 6.37
N ARG A 166 13.38 -10.81 6.14
CA ARG A 166 13.11 -12.07 5.44
C ARG A 166 13.43 -12.01 3.94
N VAL A 167 13.06 -10.91 3.29
CA VAL A 167 13.17 -10.73 1.83
C VAL A 167 14.55 -10.23 1.42
N GLY A 168 15.13 -9.29 2.17
CA GLY A 168 16.43 -8.67 1.94
C GLY A 168 16.53 -7.87 0.64
N TRP A 169 17.72 -7.38 0.37
CA TRP A 169 18.04 -6.62 -0.84
C TRP A 169 18.19 -7.52 -2.08
N THR A 170 18.64 -8.75 -1.91
CA THR A 170 19.02 -9.64 -3.00
C THR A 170 17.94 -10.67 -3.29
N ALA A 171 17.60 -10.82 -4.56
CA ALA A 171 16.71 -11.90 -5.00
C ALA A 171 17.39 -13.25 -4.81
N ARG A 172 16.61 -14.25 -4.34
CA ARG A 172 17.07 -15.63 -4.24
C ARG A 172 16.55 -16.44 -5.43
N PRO A 173 17.32 -17.41 -5.94
CA PRO A 173 16.82 -18.31 -6.98
C PRO A 173 15.48 -18.94 -6.59
N GLY A 174 14.53 -19.02 -7.51
CA GLY A 174 13.21 -19.63 -7.29
C GLY A 174 12.23 -18.78 -6.49
N GLN A 175 12.54 -17.54 -6.15
CA GLN A 175 11.55 -16.63 -5.54
C GLN A 175 10.41 -16.31 -6.51
N LYS A 176 9.19 -16.23 -5.97
CA LYS A 176 8.00 -15.80 -6.74
C LYS A 176 8.11 -14.32 -7.10
N ASP A 177 7.52 -13.93 -8.23
CA ASP A 177 7.46 -12.52 -8.67
C ASP A 177 6.84 -11.60 -7.63
N ALA A 178 5.81 -12.07 -6.91
CA ALA A 178 5.20 -11.33 -5.81
C ALA A 178 6.21 -10.96 -4.71
N THR A 179 7.27 -11.75 -4.50
CA THR A 179 8.35 -11.42 -3.53
C THR A 179 9.23 -10.28 -4.04
N ALA A 180 9.41 -10.15 -5.37
CA ALA A 180 10.12 -9.01 -5.94
C ALA A 180 9.33 -7.71 -5.71
N ILE A 181 8.01 -7.75 -5.94
CA ILE A 181 7.09 -6.62 -5.66
C ILE A 181 7.12 -6.23 -4.18
N LEU A 182 7.15 -7.22 -3.28
CA LEU A 182 7.27 -6.96 -1.85
C LEU A 182 8.60 -6.29 -1.50
N ARG A 183 9.73 -6.77 -2.06
CA ARG A 183 11.06 -6.18 -1.84
C ARG A 183 11.09 -4.71 -2.23
N GLU A 184 10.61 -4.40 -3.44
CA GLU A 184 10.49 -3.03 -3.93
C GLU A 184 9.64 -2.16 -3.00
N SER A 185 8.45 -2.65 -2.62
CA SER A 185 7.55 -1.94 -1.72
C SER A 185 8.16 -1.70 -0.34
N LEU A 186 8.93 -2.65 0.19
CA LEU A 186 9.57 -2.53 1.49
C LEU A 186 10.73 -1.53 1.47
N ILE A 187 11.59 -1.57 0.44
CA ILE A 187 12.71 -0.61 0.28
C ILE A 187 12.14 0.81 0.22
N THR A 188 11.18 1.04 -0.67
CA THR A 188 10.57 2.36 -0.82
C THR A 188 9.87 2.81 0.47
N SER A 189 9.10 1.94 1.11
CA SER A 189 8.37 2.30 2.33
C SER A 189 9.28 2.59 3.51
N LEU A 190 10.34 1.79 3.69
CA LEU A 190 11.34 2.02 4.75
C LEU A 190 12.12 3.32 4.52
N GLY A 191 12.45 3.63 3.26
CA GLY A 191 13.04 4.92 2.90
C GLY A 191 12.12 6.11 3.22
N VAL A 192 10.82 6.00 2.92
CA VAL A 192 9.83 7.05 3.28
C VAL A 192 9.70 7.19 4.79
N LEU A 193 9.76 6.09 5.52
CA LEU A 193 9.66 6.03 6.98
C LEU A 193 11.00 6.35 7.70
N ASP A 194 11.99 6.83 6.98
CA ASP A 194 13.27 7.30 7.54
C ASP A 194 14.08 6.19 8.24
N ASP A 195 14.16 5.00 7.63
CA ASP A 195 15.03 3.92 8.12
C ASP A 195 16.47 4.17 7.70
N ALA A 196 17.31 4.54 8.66
CA ALA A 196 18.69 4.92 8.40
C ALA A 196 19.51 3.83 7.69
N ARG A 197 19.28 2.55 8.01
CA ARG A 197 20.03 1.43 7.39
C ARG A 197 19.64 1.23 5.93
N VAL A 198 18.36 1.44 5.60
CA VAL A 198 17.91 1.34 4.22
C VAL A 198 18.39 2.53 3.39
N ILE A 199 18.42 3.73 3.98
CA ILE A 199 18.94 4.94 3.33
C ILE A 199 20.42 4.80 3.06
N GLU A 200 21.21 4.39 4.05
CA GLU A 200 22.65 4.16 3.93
C GLU A 200 22.98 3.14 2.84
N GLU A 201 22.40 1.95 2.92
CA GLU A 201 22.63 0.87 1.94
C GLU A 201 22.20 1.29 0.51
N ALA A 202 21.07 2.02 0.36
CA ALA A 202 20.65 2.53 -0.94
C ALA A 202 21.66 3.50 -1.54
N THR A 203 22.19 4.40 -0.70
CA THR A 203 23.18 5.41 -1.10
C THR A 203 24.52 4.75 -1.45
N GLU A 204 25.00 3.82 -0.63
CA GLU A 204 26.25 3.08 -0.92
C GLU A 204 26.15 2.28 -2.22
N ARG A 205 24.99 1.65 -2.48
CA ARG A 205 24.75 0.94 -3.74
C ARG A 205 24.77 1.89 -4.94
N PHE A 206 24.18 3.05 -4.80
CA PHE A 206 24.21 4.08 -5.85
C PHE A 206 25.66 4.54 -6.13
N GLU A 207 26.47 4.75 -5.11
CA GLU A 207 27.87 5.17 -5.27
C GLU A 207 28.69 4.07 -5.94
N ARG A 208 28.55 2.83 -5.51
CA ARG A 208 29.24 1.67 -6.08
C ARG A 208 28.85 1.35 -7.52
N ASP A 209 27.61 1.65 -7.93
CA ASP A 209 27.08 1.37 -9.28
C ASP A 209 27.92 2.05 -10.41
N ALA A 210 28.71 3.05 -10.07
CA ALA A 210 29.62 3.69 -11.02
C ALA A 210 30.78 2.77 -11.45
N SER A 211 31.23 1.88 -10.57
CA SER A 211 32.35 0.95 -10.78
C SER A 211 31.91 -0.51 -10.83
N ASP A 212 30.76 -0.83 -10.25
CA ASP A 212 30.21 -2.18 -10.18
C ASP A 212 28.72 -2.17 -10.58
N PRO A 213 28.39 -2.49 -11.84
CA PRO A 213 27.00 -2.54 -12.32
C PRO A 213 26.11 -3.55 -11.58
N THR A 214 26.70 -4.46 -10.80
CA THR A 214 25.95 -5.44 -10.00
C THR A 214 25.46 -4.87 -8.66
N ALA A 215 25.94 -3.70 -8.26
CA ALA A 215 25.54 -3.04 -7.01
C ALA A 215 24.04 -2.66 -7.01
N LEU A 216 23.51 -2.26 -8.18
CA LEU A 216 22.10 -1.92 -8.38
C LEU A 216 21.46 -2.81 -9.46
N PRO A 217 21.18 -4.09 -9.17
CA PRO A 217 20.47 -4.95 -10.11
C PRO A 217 19.07 -4.40 -10.41
N ALA A 218 18.55 -4.70 -11.61
CA ALA A 218 17.29 -4.16 -12.13
C ALA A 218 16.12 -4.26 -11.15
N ALA A 219 16.03 -5.37 -10.39
CA ALA A 219 14.95 -5.63 -9.44
C ALA A 219 14.87 -4.63 -8.26
N ILE A 220 15.95 -3.93 -7.94
CA ILE A 220 15.97 -2.96 -6.83
C ILE A 220 16.45 -1.57 -7.26
N ARG A 221 16.87 -1.42 -8.51
CA ARG A 221 17.43 -0.15 -9.02
C ARG A 221 16.45 1.02 -8.82
N GLY A 222 15.20 0.85 -9.20
CA GLY A 222 14.17 1.88 -9.05
C GLY A 222 14.02 2.33 -7.60
N PRO A 223 13.61 1.43 -6.69
CA PRO A 223 13.39 1.78 -5.29
C PRO A 223 14.64 2.31 -4.58
N ALA A 224 15.83 1.75 -4.86
CA ALA A 224 17.07 2.26 -4.28
C ALA A 224 17.37 3.69 -4.72
N LEU A 225 17.24 3.99 -6.03
CA LEU A 225 17.41 5.35 -6.54
C LEU A 225 16.36 6.33 -6.00
N ASP A 226 15.12 5.89 -5.78
CA ASP A 226 14.07 6.72 -5.19
C ASP A 226 14.41 7.09 -3.74
N VAL A 227 14.92 6.14 -2.96
CA VAL A 227 15.39 6.38 -1.57
C VAL A 227 16.60 7.29 -1.57
N THR A 228 17.61 7.01 -2.40
CA THR A 228 18.83 7.83 -2.50
C THR A 228 18.50 9.28 -2.88
N ALA A 229 17.64 9.49 -3.87
CA ALA A 229 17.26 10.84 -4.31
C ALA A 229 16.52 11.62 -3.21
N ARG A 230 15.60 10.92 -2.51
CA ARG A 230 14.81 11.53 -1.43
C ARG A 230 15.70 12.05 -0.28
N HIS A 231 16.74 11.29 0.08
CA HIS A 231 17.66 11.60 1.19
C HIS A 231 19.03 12.12 0.71
N ALA A 232 19.09 12.59 -0.53
CA ALA A 232 20.36 13.01 -1.13
C ALA A 232 21.01 14.16 -0.37
N SER A 233 22.33 14.04 -0.13
CA SER A 233 23.19 15.17 0.11
C SER A 233 23.35 16.02 -1.16
N VAL A 234 23.87 17.23 -1.04
CA VAL A 234 24.20 18.06 -2.21
C VAL A 234 25.09 17.28 -3.19
N THR A 235 26.12 16.59 -2.67
CA THR A 235 27.07 15.80 -3.49
C THR A 235 26.35 14.66 -4.21
N THR A 236 25.53 13.89 -3.51
CA THR A 236 24.79 12.77 -4.09
C THR A 236 23.79 13.25 -5.15
N TRP A 237 23.11 14.35 -4.88
CA TRP A 237 22.17 14.95 -5.82
C TRP A 237 22.86 15.41 -7.12
N GLU A 238 24.02 16.06 -7.02
CA GLU A 238 24.83 16.46 -8.19
C GLU A 238 25.33 15.27 -8.99
N GLN A 239 25.73 14.19 -8.34
CA GLN A 239 26.10 12.96 -9.01
C GLN A 239 24.93 12.36 -9.78
N MET A 240 23.73 12.35 -9.19
CA MET A 240 22.52 11.89 -9.87
C MET A 240 22.16 12.77 -11.06
N LEU A 241 22.26 14.09 -10.93
CA LEU A 241 22.04 15.04 -12.02
C LEU A 241 23.05 14.82 -13.16
N ALA A 242 24.32 14.64 -12.83
CA ALA A 242 25.37 14.37 -13.83
C ALA A 242 25.09 13.06 -14.59
N ARG A 243 24.63 12.03 -13.89
CA ARG A 243 24.20 10.76 -14.53
C ARG A 243 22.98 10.98 -15.43
N ALA A 244 21.97 11.72 -14.99
CA ALA A 244 20.78 12.04 -15.77
C ALA A 244 21.13 12.79 -17.07
N ARG A 245 22.06 13.73 -17.01
CA ARG A 245 22.51 14.48 -18.21
C ARG A 245 23.20 13.59 -19.25
N LYS A 246 23.93 12.55 -18.81
CA LYS A 246 24.63 11.60 -19.66
C LYS A 246 23.76 10.46 -20.15
N GLU A 247 22.59 10.25 -19.53
CA GLU A 247 21.68 9.16 -19.89
C GLU A 247 21.12 9.36 -21.29
N THR A 248 21.23 8.31 -22.11
CA THR A 248 20.76 8.31 -23.50
C THR A 248 19.36 7.75 -23.66
N ASN A 249 18.92 6.89 -22.73
CA ASN A 249 17.55 6.40 -22.71
C ASN A 249 16.61 7.51 -22.18
N PRO A 250 15.68 8.04 -23.00
CA PRO A 250 14.86 9.18 -22.61
C PRO A 250 13.94 8.87 -21.42
N VAL A 251 13.50 7.62 -21.28
CA VAL A 251 12.64 7.19 -20.16
C VAL A 251 13.42 7.20 -18.84
N GLU A 252 14.61 6.61 -18.81
CA GLU A 252 15.44 6.59 -17.61
C GLU A 252 15.96 8.00 -17.25
N LYS A 253 16.28 8.79 -18.26
CA LYS A 253 16.63 10.21 -18.08
C LYS A 253 15.51 10.96 -17.39
N GLN A 254 14.28 10.88 -17.92
CA GLN A 254 13.11 11.53 -17.33
C GLN A 254 12.83 11.04 -15.91
N ARG A 255 12.89 9.72 -15.67
CA ARG A 255 12.71 9.15 -14.33
C ARG A 255 13.70 9.73 -13.33
N THR A 256 14.96 9.89 -13.72
CA THR A 256 15.98 10.44 -12.83
C THR A 256 15.72 11.92 -12.51
N TYR A 257 15.29 12.72 -13.48
CA TYR A 257 14.86 14.11 -13.21
C TYR A 257 13.67 14.18 -12.25
N VAL A 258 12.68 13.29 -12.42
CA VAL A 258 11.53 13.22 -11.48
C VAL A 258 12.01 12.86 -10.06
N ARG A 259 12.94 11.91 -9.93
CA ARG A 259 13.53 11.54 -8.62
C ARG A 259 14.22 12.71 -7.93
N LEU A 260 14.99 13.50 -8.68
CA LEU A 260 15.69 14.68 -8.16
C LEU A 260 14.73 15.70 -7.52
N GLY A 261 13.51 15.81 -8.06
CA GLY A 261 12.46 16.66 -7.48
C GLY A 261 11.85 16.13 -6.18
N GLY A 262 12.15 14.89 -5.81
CA GLY A 262 11.68 14.25 -4.57
C GLY A 262 12.59 14.44 -3.35
N ALA A 263 13.67 15.23 -3.48
CA ALA A 263 14.60 15.49 -2.38
C ALA A 263 13.91 16.16 -1.18
N LEU A 264 14.24 15.71 0.03
CA LEU A 264 13.71 16.32 1.26
C LEU A 264 14.35 17.67 1.58
N ASP A 265 15.56 17.90 1.11
CA ASP A 265 16.24 19.20 1.26
C ASP A 265 15.54 20.25 0.38
N PRO A 266 14.94 21.31 0.95
CA PRO A 266 14.21 22.33 0.20
C PRO A 266 15.06 23.04 -0.86
N SER A 267 16.37 23.19 -0.63
CA SER A 267 17.27 23.82 -1.59
C SER A 267 17.48 22.96 -2.83
N LEU A 268 17.57 21.64 -2.66
CA LEU A 268 17.68 20.68 -3.75
C LEU A 268 16.36 20.55 -4.51
N ALA A 269 15.23 20.55 -3.79
CA ALA A 269 13.91 20.58 -4.41
C ALA A 269 13.70 21.84 -5.27
N GLN A 270 14.12 23.02 -4.77
CA GLN A 270 14.06 24.27 -5.55
C GLN A 270 14.93 24.18 -6.81
N ARG A 271 16.14 23.65 -6.72
CA ARG A 271 17.02 23.46 -7.88
C ARG A 271 16.42 22.51 -8.92
N ALA A 272 15.73 21.46 -8.49
CA ALA A 272 15.03 20.57 -9.41
C ALA A 272 13.88 21.29 -10.12
N LEU A 273 13.19 22.16 -9.42
CA LEU A 273 12.11 23.01 -10.00
C LEU A 273 12.69 24.01 -11.02
N ASP A 274 13.79 24.68 -10.70
CA ASP A 274 14.48 25.61 -11.61
C ASP A 274 14.92 24.88 -12.90
N LEU A 275 15.48 23.67 -12.79
CA LEU A 275 15.82 22.83 -13.94
C LEU A 275 14.59 22.48 -14.80
N ALA A 276 13.44 22.21 -14.19
CA ALA A 276 12.22 21.87 -14.90
C ALA A 276 11.60 23.08 -15.63
N LEU A 277 11.81 24.28 -15.11
CA LEU A 277 11.33 25.54 -15.70
C LEU A 277 12.31 26.13 -16.73
N GLY A 278 13.48 25.53 -16.90
CA GLY A 278 14.49 26.01 -17.85
C GLY A 278 15.25 27.25 -17.37
N ALA A 279 15.27 27.49 -16.05
CA ALA A 279 15.99 28.59 -15.41
C ALA A 279 17.47 28.29 -15.20
#